data_4a39af178664734f4b6dbb27f1b1182d
#
_entry.id   4a39af178664734f4b6dbb27f1b1182d
#
_cell.length_a   1.000
_cell.length_b   1.000
_cell.length_c   1.000
_cell.angle_alpha   90.00
_cell.angle_beta   90.00
_cell.angle_gamma   90.00
#
_symmetry.space_group_name_H-M   'P 1'
#
loop_
_entity.id
_entity.type
_entity.pdbx_description
1 polymer ?
#
loop_
_entity_poly.entity_id
_entity_poly.type
_entity_poly.pdbx_seq_one_letter_code
_entity_poly.pdbx_strand_id
1 'polypeptide(L)'
;PAGGTPEKPVGTVYVGISCGKKRIVKLLKLWELEDKSRDNIRMNAAYRIFEFLLQMVSVMPDNLPQNGDEPDIPEKDYMDVVKNLLPWKGDPLSQIIRKIVFMGSVIVFTVCLFMVVDYYWENHKNKQLGDDLQKIYSEAEFSYSSVTEESQPQKVWTLKDGAKLLLERNSDVVGYINIPDTVISYPVVQRRSEDGNDYYMDKNIDKEEAKAGTIFLDWRNNFDYVVNGTKVMENSQNLVIYGHDMKDDSMFGSLGYYKDSYGYYSEHPIIELSSNYETYQYKIFAYFIVDAEDETETKFDCWNTLDFENEEQFYEYVNNARKRALTLNDVDVRYGDQLLTLQTCNGMFDTARLFVMARMVREGEDPYEGTDNVRDNENILWPSIYYNWNENNYDPDADFEGYPFASN
;
A
#
# COMPACT_ATOMS: atom_id res chain seq x y z
N PRO A 1 -17.92 8.43 -2.79
CA PRO A 1 -19.26 7.95 -3.07
C PRO A 1 -19.90 8.77 -4.18
N ALA A 2 -20.03 8.17 -5.36
CA ALA A 2 -20.84 8.73 -6.42
C ALA A 2 -22.30 8.75 -5.95
N GLY A 3 -22.99 9.91 -5.94
CA GLY A 3 -24.42 9.92 -5.76
C GLY A 3 -25.03 10.89 -4.73
N GLY A 4 -24.42 12.04 -4.49
CA GLY A 4 -25.14 13.13 -3.80
C GLY A 4 -26.19 13.75 -4.71
N THR A 5 -27.34 14.18 -4.13
CA THR A 5 -28.31 15.04 -4.82
C THR A 5 -28.16 16.49 -4.35
N PRO A 6 -28.73 17.49 -5.07
CA PRO A 6 -28.70 18.87 -4.60
C PRO A 6 -29.31 19.05 -3.19
N GLU A 7 -30.27 18.19 -2.81
CA GLU A 7 -30.95 18.21 -1.51
C GLU A 7 -30.16 17.43 -0.44
N LYS A 8 -29.32 16.45 -0.87
CA LYS A 8 -28.45 15.64 0.01
C LYS A 8 -27.09 15.49 -0.63
N PRO A 9 -26.24 16.52 -0.57
CA PRO A 9 -24.88 16.46 -1.12
C PRO A 9 -24.05 15.38 -0.42
N VAL A 10 -23.00 14.94 -1.08
CA VAL A 10 -22.00 14.02 -0.49
C VAL A 10 -21.45 14.66 0.80
N GLY A 11 -21.45 13.92 1.92
CA GLY A 11 -21.07 14.44 3.22
C GLY A 11 -22.25 14.90 4.08
N THR A 12 -23.51 14.64 3.67
CA THR A 12 -24.69 14.82 4.54
C THR A 12 -24.72 13.72 5.59
N VAL A 13 -24.49 14.07 6.86
CA VAL A 13 -24.51 13.13 7.99
C VAL A 13 -25.44 13.63 9.08
N TYR A 14 -26.36 12.80 9.54
CA TYR A 14 -27.22 13.08 10.69
C TYR A 14 -26.75 12.27 11.90
N VAL A 15 -26.61 12.93 13.01
CA VAL A 15 -26.28 12.30 14.31
C VAL A 15 -27.49 12.39 15.21
N GLY A 16 -27.96 11.26 15.70
CA GLY A 16 -29.01 11.15 16.67
C GLY A 16 -28.48 10.67 18.03
N ILE A 17 -28.74 11.41 19.08
CA ILE A 17 -28.42 11.02 20.46
C ILE A 17 -29.71 10.91 21.24
N SER A 18 -29.88 9.80 21.97
CA SER A 18 -31.03 9.56 22.85
C SER A 18 -30.52 9.26 24.26
N CYS A 19 -30.97 10.07 25.23
CA CYS A 19 -30.69 9.86 26.64
C CYS A 19 -31.99 10.00 27.43
N GLY A 20 -32.48 8.88 27.95
CA GLY A 20 -33.80 8.84 28.63
C GLY A 20 -34.94 9.23 27.68
N LYS A 21 -35.70 10.27 28.06
CA LYS A 21 -36.79 10.79 27.25
C LYS A 21 -36.37 11.88 26.22
N LYS A 22 -35.13 12.33 26.28
CA LYS A 22 -34.61 13.37 25.36
C LYS A 22 -33.97 12.72 24.16
N ARG A 23 -34.33 13.23 22.97
CA ARG A 23 -33.73 12.85 21.69
C ARG A 23 -33.30 14.13 20.99
N ILE A 24 -32.05 14.16 20.53
CA ILE A 24 -31.45 15.28 19.79
C ILE A 24 -30.94 14.72 18.48
N VAL A 25 -31.31 15.35 17.36
CA VAL A 25 -30.78 15.05 16.04
C VAL A 25 -30.05 16.28 15.52
N LYS A 26 -28.80 16.14 15.13
CA LYS A 26 -27.98 17.22 14.56
C LYS A 26 -27.50 16.83 13.16
N LEU A 27 -27.63 17.76 12.21
CA LEU A 27 -27.08 17.64 10.87
C LEU A 27 -25.62 18.11 10.88
N LEU A 28 -24.71 17.24 10.47
CA LEU A 28 -23.31 17.58 10.22
C LEU A 28 -23.14 17.91 8.74
N LYS A 29 -22.71 19.14 8.44
CA LYS A 29 -22.53 19.64 7.07
C LYS A 29 -21.10 19.34 6.58
N LEU A 30 -20.75 18.05 6.40
CA LEU A 30 -19.44 17.65 5.99
C LEU A 30 -19.17 17.87 4.48
N TRP A 31 -20.18 18.28 3.71
CA TRP A 31 -20.00 18.71 2.32
C TRP A 31 -19.29 20.06 2.18
N GLU A 32 -19.08 20.78 3.28
CA GLU A 32 -18.30 22.03 3.32
C GLU A 32 -16.77 21.77 3.44
N LEU A 33 -16.34 20.51 3.62
CA LEU A 33 -14.94 20.13 3.65
C LEU A 33 -14.30 20.28 2.25
N GLU A 34 -13.04 20.69 2.21
CA GLU A 34 -12.25 20.75 0.98
C GLU A 34 -12.04 19.37 0.39
N ASP A 35 -11.55 18.42 1.19
CA ASP A 35 -11.45 17.01 0.83
C ASP A 35 -12.75 16.26 1.15
N LYS A 36 -13.41 15.78 0.11
CA LYS A 36 -14.66 15.02 0.16
C LYS A 36 -14.47 13.52 -0.01
N SER A 37 -13.25 13.02 0.19
CA SER A 37 -12.97 11.59 0.20
C SER A 37 -13.82 10.89 1.26
N ARG A 38 -14.11 9.61 1.02
CA ARG A 38 -14.99 8.81 1.90
C ARG A 38 -14.44 8.73 3.32
N ASP A 39 -13.13 8.64 3.45
CA ASP A 39 -12.47 8.47 4.73
C ASP A 39 -12.35 9.79 5.49
N ASN A 40 -12.08 10.89 4.79
CA ASN A 40 -12.10 12.21 5.41
C ASN A 40 -13.51 12.60 5.91
N ILE A 41 -14.56 12.28 5.16
CA ILE A 41 -15.94 12.46 5.62
C ILE A 41 -16.23 11.62 6.87
N ARG A 42 -15.77 10.35 6.92
CA ARG A 42 -15.97 9.45 8.08
C ARG A 42 -15.20 9.94 9.30
N MET A 43 -13.93 10.33 9.14
CA MET A 43 -13.11 10.86 10.23
C MET A 43 -13.71 12.14 10.82
N ASN A 44 -14.07 13.10 9.97
CA ASN A 44 -14.69 14.34 10.42
C ASN A 44 -16.07 14.12 11.05
N ALA A 45 -16.84 13.13 10.58
CA ALA A 45 -18.09 12.73 11.23
C ALA A 45 -17.84 12.22 12.66
N ALA A 46 -16.89 11.29 12.83
CA ALA A 46 -16.52 10.73 14.13
C ALA A 46 -16.01 11.82 15.09
N TYR A 47 -15.13 12.69 14.62
CA TYR A 47 -14.58 13.81 15.42
C TYR A 47 -15.69 14.76 15.90
N ARG A 48 -16.59 15.20 15.01
CA ARG A 48 -17.69 16.09 15.36
C ARG A 48 -18.75 15.45 16.25
N ILE A 49 -18.94 14.14 16.16
CA ILE A 49 -19.78 13.38 17.10
C ILE A 49 -19.15 13.42 18.49
N PHE A 50 -17.83 13.19 18.58
CA PHE A 50 -17.11 13.20 19.85
C PHE A 50 -17.11 14.59 20.50
N GLU A 51 -16.84 15.66 19.72
CA GLU A 51 -16.98 17.05 20.22
C GLU A 51 -18.39 17.33 20.75
N PHE A 52 -19.41 16.87 20.03
CA PHE A 52 -20.80 17.10 20.46
C PHE A 52 -21.12 16.34 21.75
N LEU A 53 -20.60 15.13 21.93
CA LEU A 53 -20.72 14.37 23.17
C LEU A 53 -19.98 15.07 24.33
N LEU A 54 -18.77 15.56 24.09
CA LEU A 54 -17.99 16.32 25.07
C LEU A 54 -18.71 17.62 25.50
N GLN A 55 -19.27 18.36 24.53
CA GLN A 55 -20.08 19.54 24.83
C GLN A 55 -21.31 19.21 25.66
N MET A 56 -21.97 18.09 25.40
CA MET A 56 -23.12 17.66 26.22
C MET A 56 -22.74 17.28 27.66
N VAL A 57 -21.56 16.71 27.83
CA VAL A 57 -21.01 16.35 29.17
C VAL A 57 -20.52 17.59 29.92
N SER A 58 -19.92 18.57 29.20
CA SER A 58 -19.38 19.80 29.80
C SER A 58 -20.45 20.86 30.13
N VAL A 59 -21.62 20.79 29.50
CA VAL A 59 -22.73 21.75 29.77
C VAL A 59 -23.62 21.31 30.94
N MET A 60 -23.29 20.21 31.62
CA MET A 60 -24.10 19.70 32.73
C MET A 60 -23.89 20.32 34.12
N PRO A 61 -22.93 21.22 34.45
CA PRO A 61 -22.91 21.82 35.79
C PRO A 61 -23.29 23.30 35.93
N ASP A 62 -23.32 24.15 34.90
CA ASP A 62 -23.29 25.61 35.10
C ASP A 62 -24.58 26.41 34.93
N ASN A 63 -25.74 25.78 34.79
CA ASN A 63 -27.04 26.48 34.77
C ASN A 63 -27.95 26.01 35.91
N LEU A 64 -27.51 26.22 37.15
CA LEU A 64 -28.42 26.26 38.30
C LEU A 64 -28.99 27.68 38.43
N PRO A 65 -30.34 27.85 38.58
CA PRO A 65 -30.93 29.16 38.83
C PRO A 65 -30.47 29.69 40.16
N GLN A 66 -29.87 30.89 40.16
CA GLN A 66 -29.56 31.66 41.35
C GLN A 66 -30.84 32.21 41.98
N ASN A 67 -31.63 31.40 42.62
CA ASN A 67 -32.63 31.83 43.57
C ASN A 67 -32.79 30.72 44.62
N GLY A 68 -32.44 31.04 45.81
CA GLY A 68 -32.45 30.55 47.12
C GLY A 68 -33.38 29.41 47.58
N ASP A 69 -33.59 28.39 46.81
CA ASP A 69 -34.04 27.08 47.26
C ASP A 69 -33.09 26.05 46.61
N GLU A 70 -32.10 25.59 47.38
CA GLU A 70 -31.29 24.42 47.01
C GLU A 70 -32.24 23.25 46.82
N PRO A 71 -32.42 22.74 45.59
CA PRO A 71 -33.02 21.42 45.42
C PRO A 71 -32.04 20.46 46.12
N ASP A 72 -32.55 19.69 47.05
CA ASP A 72 -31.91 18.56 47.69
C ASP A 72 -31.52 17.58 46.57
N ILE A 73 -30.35 17.80 45.91
CA ILE A 73 -29.78 16.88 44.95
C ILE A 73 -29.24 15.75 45.82
N PRO A 74 -29.86 14.55 45.82
CA PRO A 74 -29.35 13.46 46.61
C PRO A 74 -27.91 13.23 46.14
N GLU A 75 -26.96 13.38 47.05
CA GLU A 75 -25.54 13.04 46.88
C GLU A 75 -25.54 11.62 46.28
N LYS A 76 -25.32 11.50 44.97
CA LYS A 76 -25.24 10.17 44.32
C LYS A 76 -24.07 9.48 44.96
N ASP A 77 -24.36 8.61 45.91
CA ASP A 77 -23.37 7.78 46.52
C ASP A 77 -22.65 7.00 45.43
N TYR A 78 -21.35 7.26 45.23
CA TYR A 78 -20.53 6.50 44.25
C TYR A 78 -20.70 5.00 44.41
N MET A 79 -21.02 4.55 45.65
CA MET A 79 -21.34 3.17 45.96
C MET A 79 -22.61 2.68 45.27
N ASP A 80 -23.61 3.51 45.02
CA ASP A 80 -24.82 3.12 44.32
C ASP A 80 -24.57 2.96 42.78
N VAL A 81 -23.67 3.77 42.23
CA VAL A 81 -23.21 3.60 40.86
C VAL A 81 -22.44 2.28 40.69
N VAL A 82 -21.53 2.00 41.62
CA VAL A 82 -20.72 0.75 41.65
C VAL A 82 -21.63 -0.46 41.84
N LYS A 83 -22.60 -0.42 42.72
CA LYS A 83 -23.59 -1.50 42.94
C LYS A 83 -24.48 -1.75 41.70
N ASN A 84 -24.76 -0.73 40.91
CA ASN A 84 -25.54 -0.86 39.70
C ASN A 84 -24.73 -1.46 38.52
N LEU A 85 -23.40 -1.27 38.52
CA LEU A 85 -22.50 -1.74 37.46
C LEU A 85 -21.91 -3.13 37.76
N LEU A 86 -21.55 -3.38 39.03
CA LEU A 86 -20.91 -4.62 39.48
C LEU A 86 -21.91 -5.58 40.12
N PRO A 87 -21.75 -6.90 39.99
CA PRO A 87 -22.52 -7.87 40.78
C PRO A 87 -22.36 -7.63 42.28
N TRP A 88 -23.46 -7.55 43.01
CA TRP A 88 -23.45 -7.24 44.44
C TRP A 88 -24.20 -8.28 45.27
N LYS A 89 -23.83 -8.38 46.53
CA LYS A 89 -24.48 -9.32 47.44
C LYS A 89 -25.94 -8.93 47.63
N GLY A 90 -26.86 -9.79 47.24
CA GLY A 90 -28.32 -9.57 47.31
C GLY A 90 -28.99 -9.34 45.94
N ASP A 91 -28.19 -9.24 44.85
CA ASP A 91 -28.75 -9.16 43.50
C ASP A 91 -29.44 -10.48 43.14
N PRO A 92 -30.61 -10.46 42.50
CA PRO A 92 -31.19 -11.67 41.92
C PRO A 92 -30.32 -12.17 40.72
N LEU A 93 -30.33 -13.46 40.46
CA LEU A 93 -29.49 -14.10 39.45
C LEU A 93 -29.54 -13.42 38.07
N SER A 94 -30.72 -12.97 37.66
CA SER A 94 -30.93 -12.24 36.40
C SER A 94 -30.16 -10.93 36.31
N GLN A 95 -30.03 -10.20 37.42
CA GLN A 95 -29.25 -8.95 37.50
C GLN A 95 -27.75 -9.25 37.52
N ILE A 96 -27.35 -10.29 38.21
CA ILE A 96 -25.93 -10.73 38.22
C ILE A 96 -25.49 -11.07 36.80
N ILE A 97 -26.26 -11.90 36.08
CA ILE A 97 -25.97 -12.27 34.68
C ILE A 97 -25.88 -11.02 33.81
N ARG A 98 -26.87 -10.11 33.90
CA ARG A 98 -26.87 -8.85 33.12
C ARG A 98 -25.63 -8.02 33.35
N LYS A 99 -25.20 -7.84 34.62
CA LYS A 99 -24.02 -7.06 35.01
C LYS A 99 -22.72 -7.72 34.50
N ILE A 100 -22.63 -9.05 34.58
CA ILE A 100 -21.48 -9.80 34.05
C ILE A 100 -21.40 -9.65 32.52
N VAL A 101 -22.51 -9.79 31.80
CA VAL A 101 -22.55 -9.59 30.34
C VAL A 101 -22.18 -8.15 29.98
N PHE A 102 -22.69 -7.17 30.71
CA PHE A 102 -22.33 -5.78 30.50
C PHE A 102 -20.84 -5.51 30.70
N MET A 103 -20.26 -6.02 31.80
CA MET A 103 -18.81 -5.88 32.07
C MET A 103 -17.98 -6.56 30.97
N GLY A 104 -18.38 -7.77 30.56
CA GLY A 104 -17.73 -8.47 29.44
C GLY A 104 -17.78 -7.66 28.15
N SER A 105 -18.92 -7.07 27.84
CA SER A 105 -19.08 -6.20 26.66
C SER A 105 -18.20 -4.94 26.74
N VAL A 106 -18.08 -4.32 27.92
CA VAL A 106 -17.20 -3.14 28.12
C VAL A 106 -15.73 -3.53 27.92
N ILE A 107 -15.31 -4.67 28.47
CA ILE A 107 -13.94 -5.17 28.29
C ILE A 107 -13.65 -5.41 26.80
N VAL A 108 -14.52 -6.15 26.10
CA VAL A 108 -14.37 -6.43 24.66
C VAL A 108 -14.31 -5.11 23.87
N PHE A 109 -15.23 -4.19 24.15
CA PHE A 109 -15.25 -2.86 23.49
C PHE A 109 -13.95 -2.09 23.71
N THR A 110 -13.42 -2.07 24.97
CA THR A 110 -12.18 -1.38 25.29
C THR A 110 -10.97 -2.00 24.55
N VAL A 111 -10.90 -3.34 24.50
CA VAL A 111 -9.86 -4.03 23.76
C VAL A 111 -9.95 -3.73 22.25
N CYS A 112 -11.14 -3.82 21.67
CA CYS A 112 -11.34 -3.48 20.25
C CYS A 112 -10.99 -2.00 19.97
N LEU A 113 -11.38 -1.08 20.85
CA LEU A 113 -11.05 0.34 20.72
C LEU A 113 -9.52 0.55 20.77
N PHE A 114 -8.84 -0.12 21.72
CA PHE A 114 -7.39 -0.05 21.80
C PHE A 114 -6.72 -0.55 20.52
N MET A 115 -7.15 -1.71 19.99
CA MET A 115 -6.62 -2.26 18.74
C MET A 115 -6.83 -1.32 17.55
N VAL A 116 -7.98 -0.65 17.47
CA VAL A 116 -8.29 0.32 16.41
C VAL A 116 -7.39 1.55 16.54
N VAL A 117 -7.25 2.10 17.73
CA VAL A 117 -6.38 3.27 17.99
C VAL A 117 -4.92 2.94 17.68
N ASP A 118 -4.45 1.78 18.11
CA ASP A 118 -3.09 1.31 17.84
C ASP A 118 -2.82 1.19 16.34
N TYR A 119 -3.75 0.58 15.59
CA TYR A 119 -3.68 0.46 14.15
C TYR A 119 -3.56 1.82 13.43
N TYR A 120 -4.43 2.79 13.79
CA TYR A 120 -4.37 4.13 13.18
C TYR A 120 -3.12 4.92 13.58
N TRP A 121 -2.63 4.73 14.81
CA TRP A 121 -1.41 5.37 15.27
C TRP A 121 -0.17 4.86 14.53
N GLU A 122 -0.08 3.55 14.34
CA GLU A 122 0.99 2.91 13.59
C GLU A 122 1.00 3.36 12.12
N ASN A 123 -0.16 3.34 11.45
CA ASN A 123 -0.28 3.84 10.08
C ASN A 123 0.12 5.31 9.94
N HIS A 124 -0.26 6.15 10.90
CA HIS A 124 0.12 7.56 10.87
C HIS A 124 1.63 7.75 11.00
N LYS A 125 2.29 7.00 11.88
CA LYS A 125 3.75 7.01 12.00
C LYS A 125 4.44 6.57 10.71
N ASN A 126 3.97 5.48 10.10
CA ASN A 126 4.56 4.94 8.87
C ASN A 126 4.42 5.94 7.72
N LYS A 127 3.28 6.61 7.60
CA LYS A 127 3.06 7.66 6.61
C LYS A 127 4.01 8.85 6.82
N GLN A 128 4.12 9.35 8.04
CA GLN A 128 5.06 10.44 8.36
C GLN A 128 6.51 10.05 8.02
N LEU A 129 6.91 8.82 8.35
CA LEU A 129 8.22 8.31 8.01
C LEU A 129 8.44 8.28 6.49
N GLY A 130 7.45 7.82 5.70
CA GLY A 130 7.49 7.82 4.24
C GLY A 130 7.65 9.24 3.67
N ASP A 131 6.83 10.18 4.14
CA ASP A 131 6.88 11.59 3.72
C ASP A 131 8.24 12.24 4.04
N ASP A 132 8.81 11.96 5.22
CA ASP A 132 10.14 12.45 5.61
C ASP A 132 11.25 11.88 4.70
N LEU A 133 11.19 10.59 4.38
CA LEU A 133 12.17 9.93 3.51
C LEU A 133 12.09 10.46 2.07
N GLN A 134 10.88 10.64 1.55
CA GLN A 134 10.65 11.24 0.24
C GLN A 134 11.21 12.66 0.18
N LYS A 135 10.97 13.45 1.22
CA LYS A 135 11.50 14.81 1.32
C LYS A 135 13.02 14.83 1.33
N ILE A 136 13.66 13.98 2.15
CA ILE A 136 15.12 13.86 2.21
C ILE A 136 15.68 13.54 0.83
N TYR A 137 15.08 12.58 0.11
CA TYR A 137 15.56 12.16 -1.21
C TYR A 137 15.37 13.26 -2.26
N SER A 138 14.18 13.86 -2.35
CA SER A 138 13.85 14.87 -3.36
C SER A 138 14.61 16.19 -3.17
N GLU A 139 14.78 16.67 -1.93
CA GLU A 139 15.54 17.91 -1.66
C GLU A 139 17.02 17.77 -2.04
N ALA A 140 17.59 16.59 -1.86
CA ALA A 140 18.98 16.30 -2.23
C ALA A 140 19.17 16.23 -3.76
N GLU A 141 18.22 15.69 -4.52
CA GLU A 141 18.29 15.63 -5.98
C GLU A 141 18.17 17.02 -6.62
N PHE A 142 17.34 17.91 -6.08
CA PHE A 142 17.14 19.27 -6.60
C PHE A 142 18.39 20.15 -6.50
N SER A 143 19.32 19.83 -5.62
CA SER A 143 20.51 20.63 -5.37
C SER A 143 21.62 20.44 -6.43
N TYR A 144 21.49 19.53 -7.39
CA TYR A 144 22.60 19.13 -8.26
C TYR A 144 22.35 19.19 -9.78
N SER A 145 21.34 19.91 -10.25
CA SER A 145 21.01 20.04 -11.70
C SER A 145 21.94 20.94 -12.53
N SER A 146 23.22 21.08 -12.18
CA SER A 146 24.16 21.88 -12.97
C SER A 146 25.59 21.36 -12.92
N VAL A 147 25.87 20.20 -13.52
CA VAL A 147 27.23 19.87 -13.98
C VAL A 147 27.17 19.30 -15.38
N THR A 148 27.71 20.05 -16.32
CA THR A 148 27.95 19.72 -17.73
C THR A 148 28.84 18.49 -17.86
N GLU A 149 28.40 17.53 -18.66
CA GLU A 149 29.18 16.35 -19.04
C GLU A 149 30.42 16.74 -19.85
N GLU A 150 31.60 16.49 -19.32
CA GLU A 150 32.80 16.28 -20.11
C GLU A 150 33.13 14.78 -20.14
N SER A 151 33.28 14.28 -21.36
CA SER A 151 33.57 12.87 -21.69
C SER A 151 34.77 12.30 -20.94
N GLN A 152 34.53 11.29 -20.09
CA GLN A 152 35.59 10.54 -19.41
C GLN A 152 35.74 9.12 -19.97
N PRO A 153 36.96 8.57 -20.10
CA PRO A 153 37.21 7.25 -20.72
C PRO A 153 36.84 6.05 -19.84
N GLN A 154 36.43 6.25 -18.61
CA GLN A 154 35.85 5.23 -17.72
C GLN A 154 34.80 5.91 -16.82
N LYS A 155 33.56 5.39 -16.84
CA LYS A 155 32.47 5.87 -15.96
C LYS A 155 32.88 5.68 -14.50
N VAL A 156 33.01 6.78 -13.77
CA VAL A 156 33.20 6.76 -12.32
C VAL A 156 31.85 6.80 -11.66
N TRP A 157 31.50 5.75 -10.93
CA TRP A 157 30.23 5.65 -10.23
C TRP A 157 30.28 6.49 -8.94
N THR A 158 29.47 7.54 -8.89
CA THR A 158 29.41 8.47 -7.75
C THR A 158 28.08 8.34 -7.06
N LEU A 159 28.09 8.25 -5.72
CA LEU A 159 26.86 8.21 -4.91
C LEU A 159 26.03 9.46 -5.14
N LYS A 160 24.75 9.28 -5.42
CA LYS A 160 23.74 10.36 -5.46
C LYS A 160 23.62 10.99 -4.06
N ASP A 161 23.33 12.29 -3.98
CA ASP A 161 23.26 12.99 -2.69
C ASP A 161 22.09 12.48 -1.83
N GLY A 162 20.93 12.21 -2.43
CA GLY A 162 19.81 11.55 -1.73
C GLY A 162 20.18 10.17 -1.17
N ALA A 163 20.93 9.38 -1.95
CA ALA A 163 21.40 8.07 -1.51
C ALA A 163 22.37 8.17 -0.32
N LYS A 164 23.24 9.17 -0.27
CA LYS A 164 24.16 9.41 0.87
C LYS A 164 23.38 9.57 2.17
N LEU A 165 22.35 10.43 2.17
CA LEU A 165 21.54 10.69 3.35
C LEU A 165 20.76 9.45 3.82
N LEU A 166 20.24 8.66 2.88
CA LEU A 166 19.57 7.42 3.23
C LEU A 166 20.53 6.35 3.76
N LEU A 167 21.74 6.26 3.18
CA LEU A 167 22.80 5.34 3.64
C LEU A 167 23.33 5.69 5.03
N GLU A 168 23.37 6.97 5.40
CA GLU A 168 23.71 7.40 6.77
C GLU A 168 22.68 6.89 7.78
N ARG A 169 21.41 6.76 7.36
CA ARG A 169 20.33 6.24 8.20
C ARG A 169 20.29 4.71 8.25
N ASN A 170 20.45 4.07 7.08
CA ASN A 170 20.48 2.62 6.98
C ASN A 170 21.43 2.18 5.85
N SER A 171 22.51 1.50 6.21
CA SER A 171 23.50 0.98 5.26
C SER A 171 22.98 -0.12 4.31
N ASP A 172 21.78 -0.66 4.57
CA ASP A 172 21.13 -1.67 3.72
C ASP A 172 20.37 -1.03 2.54
N VAL A 173 20.32 0.31 2.43
CA VAL A 173 19.70 1.01 1.30
C VAL A 173 20.51 0.75 0.04
N VAL A 174 19.82 0.24 -1.00
CA VAL A 174 20.41 -0.04 -2.31
C VAL A 174 19.84 0.83 -3.42
N GLY A 175 18.75 1.56 -3.14
CA GLY A 175 18.11 2.40 -4.14
C GLY A 175 16.85 3.10 -3.65
N TYR A 176 16.12 3.62 -4.61
CA TYR A 176 14.86 4.33 -4.42
C TYR A 176 13.89 4.02 -5.56
N ILE A 177 12.66 3.63 -5.26
CA ILE A 177 11.60 3.39 -6.24
C ILE A 177 10.60 4.53 -6.21
N ASN A 178 10.18 4.97 -7.40
CA ASN A 178 9.15 5.99 -7.60
C ASN A 178 8.25 5.59 -8.77
N ILE A 179 6.93 5.66 -8.58
CA ILE A 179 5.98 5.63 -9.71
C ILE A 179 5.37 7.03 -9.76
N PRO A 180 5.67 7.82 -10.80
CA PRO A 180 5.25 9.22 -10.88
C PRO A 180 3.74 9.40 -10.67
N ASP A 181 3.38 10.47 -9.94
CA ASP A 181 1.99 10.84 -9.62
C ASP A 181 1.20 9.79 -8.82
N THR A 182 1.91 8.87 -8.13
CA THR A 182 1.33 7.90 -7.20
C THR A 182 1.90 8.06 -5.78
N VAL A 183 1.40 7.27 -4.83
CA VAL A 183 1.95 7.23 -3.46
C VAL A 183 3.23 6.38 -3.36
N ILE A 184 3.61 5.64 -4.41
CA ILE A 184 4.81 4.80 -4.40
C ILE A 184 6.04 5.67 -4.63
N SER A 185 6.70 6.03 -3.53
CA SER A 185 7.94 6.80 -3.52
C SER A 185 8.71 6.44 -2.25
N TYR A 186 9.56 5.38 -2.34
CA TYR A 186 10.16 4.75 -1.18
C TYR A 186 11.62 4.37 -1.39
N PRO A 187 12.46 4.42 -0.33
CA PRO A 187 13.77 3.78 -0.37
C PRO A 187 13.61 2.26 -0.51
N VAL A 188 14.54 1.66 -1.25
CA VAL A 188 14.65 0.21 -1.42
C VAL A 188 15.84 -0.27 -0.61
N VAL A 189 15.60 -1.23 0.28
CA VAL A 189 16.66 -1.85 1.09
C VAL A 189 16.98 -3.25 0.57
N GLN A 190 18.15 -3.76 0.89
CA GLN A 190 18.53 -5.14 0.59
C GLN A 190 19.39 -5.70 1.71
N ARG A 191 19.00 -6.84 2.27
CA ARG A 191 19.83 -7.58 3.22
C ARG A 191 20.39 -8.83 2.57
N ARG A 192 21.70 -8.84 2.31
CA ARG A 192 22.38 -9.96 1.66
C ARG A 192 22.67 -11.08 2.66
N SER A 193 21.66 -11.84 3.03
CA SER A 193 21.75 -13.01 3.92
C SER A 193 20.63 -14.00 3.58
N GLU A 194 20.72 -15.23 4.09
CA GLU A 194 19.72 -16.28 3.84
C GLU A 194 18.32 -15.90 4.37
N ASP A 195 18.24 -15.07 5.41
CA ASP A 195 17.00 -14.50 5.96
C ASP A 195 16.64 -13.13 5.34
N GLY A 196 17.27 -12.76 4.21
CA GLY A 196 17.21 -11.43 3.62
C GLY A 196 15.82 -10.97 3.25
N ASN A 197 15.05 -11.82 2.59
CA ASN A 197 13.71 -11.47 2.13
C ASN A 197 12.68 -11.41 3.27
N ASP A 198 12.91 -12.07 4.39
CA ASP A 198 12.01 -12.05 5.55
C ASP A 198 12.31 -10.87 6.49
N TYR A 199 13.55 -10.40 6.50
CA TYR A 199 14.03 -9.43 7.48
C TYR A 199 13.25 -8.10 7.48
N TYR A 200 12.95 -7.55 6.29
CA TYR A 200 12.26 -6.27 6.16
C TYR A 200 10.74 -6.38 5.96
N MET A 201 10.19 -7.57 6.06
CA MET A 201 8.74 -7.76 5.99
C MET A 201 8.00 -7.11 7.17
N ASP A 202 8.65 -7.06 8.34
CA ASP A 202 8.08 -6.52 9.58
C ASP A 202 8.94 -5.44 10.24
N LYS A 203 9.85 -4.80 9.48
CA LYS A 203 10.75 -3.75 9.98
C LYS A 203 10.76 -2.53 9.07
N ASN A 204 10.72 -1.35 9.70
CA ASN A 204 10.91 -0.09 8.99
C ASN A 204 12.39 0.12 8.60
N ILE A 205 12.67 1.25 7.92
CA ILE A 205 14.04 1.60 7.50
C ILE A 205 15.02 1.74 8.69
N ASP A 206 14.52 2.06 9.87
CA ASP A 206 15.33 2.17 11.11
C ASP A 206 15.54 0.82 11.80
N LYS A 207 15.08 -0.28 11.16
CA LYS A 207 15.14 -1.66 11.68
C LYS A 207 14.29 -1.88 12.94
N GLU A 208 13.30 -1.00 13.16
CA GLU A 208 12.29 -1.14 14.21
C GLU A 208 11.11 -1.95 13.69
N GLU A 209 10.41 -2.67 14.59
CA GLU A 209 9.20 -3.41 14.26
C GLU A 209 8.13 -2.49 13.67
N ALA A 210 7.62 -2.83 12.50
CA ALA A 210 6.58 -2.09 11.79
C ALA A 210 5.82 -3.03 10.85
N LYS A 211 4.49 -3.12 11.00
CA LYS A 211 3.63 -4.00 10.17
C LYS A 211 3.66 -3.69 8.68
N ALA A 212 3.96 -2.44 8.32
CA ALA A 212 4.10 -2.04 6.92
C ALA A 212 5.43 -2.50 6.30
N GLY A 213 6.39 -2.92 7.11
CA GLY A 213 7.71 -3.30 6.64
C GLY A 213 8.46 -2.17 5.94
N THR A 214 9.33 -2.53 5.04
CA THR A 214 10.03 -1.62 4.11
C THR A 214 10.05 -2.26 2.72
N ILE A 215 10.03 -1.47 1.66
CA ILE A 215 10.22 -1.98 0.28
C ILE A 215 11.65 -2.54 0.16
N PHE A 216 11.78 -3.78 -0.30
CA PHE A 216 13.08 -4.44 -0.36
C PHE A 216 13.33 -5.21 -1.66
N LEU A 217 14.57 -5.18 -2.10
CA LEU A 217 15.10 -5.96 -3.23
C LEU A 217 15.42 -7.37 -2.77
N ASP A 218 15.14 -8.38 -3.60
CA ASP A 218 15.51 -9.76 -3.32
C ASP A 218 16.99 -9.87 -2.93
N TRP A 219 17.28 -10.61 -1.87
CA TRP A 219 18.63 -10.72 -1.32
C TRP A 219 19.65 -11.31 -2.31
N ARG A 220 19.20 -12.06 -3.30
CA ARG A 220 20.01 -12.68 -4.36
C ARG A 220 20.34 -11.73 -5.50
N ASN A 221 19.56 -10.65 -5.70
CA ASN A 221 19.75 -9.70 -6.80
C ASN A 221 21.06 -8.90 -6.66
N ASN A 222 21.68 -8.61 -7.79
CA ASN A 222 22.70 -7.60 -7.93
C ASN A 222 22.12 -6.37 -8.61
N PHE A 223 22.30 -5.19 -7.99
CA PHE A 223 21.85 -3.92 -8.53
C PHE A 223 22.92 -2.86 -8.28
N ASP A 224 23.63 -2.45 -9.35
CA ASP A 224 24.74 -1.49 -9.34
C ASP A 224 25.68 -1.66 -8.13
N TYR A 225 26.20 -2.87 -7.98
CA TYR A 225 27.14 -3.15 -6.89
C TYR A 225 28.49 -2.52 -7.17
N VAL A 226 28.76 -1.40 -6.49
CA VAL A 226 29.93 -0.53 -6.72
C VAL A 226 30.90 -0.60 -5.53
N VAL A 227 32.17 -0.77 -5.82
CA VAL A 227 33.24 -0.73 -4.84
C VAL A 227 34.30 0.29 -5.31
N ASN A 228 34.63 1.25 -4.47
CA ASN A 228 35.58 2.32 -4.77
C ASN A 228 35.34 3.04 -6.11
N GLY A 229 34.09 3.34 -6.42
CA GLY A 229 33.69 4.05 -7.65
C GLY A 229 33.70 3.18 -8.92
N THR A 230 33.85 1.87 -8.78
CA THR A 230 33.82 0.91 -9.90
C THR A 230 32.70 -0.10 -9.69
N LYS A 231 31.86 -0.30 -10.71
CA LYS A 231 30.86 -1.38 -10.70
C LYS A 231 31.60 -2.72 -10.85
N VAL A 232 31.43 -3.60 -9.88
CA VAL A 232 32.19 -4.86 -9.78
C VAL A 232 31.37 -6.10 -10.10
N MET A 233 30.04 -5.95 -10.25
CA MET A 233 29.12 -7.04 -10.64
C MET A 233 28.11 -6.49 -11.63
N GLU A 234 27.75 -7.32 -12.62
CA GLU A 234 26.61 -7.02 -13.48
C GLU A 234 25.30 -7.06 -12.70
N ASN A 235 24.34 -6.26 -13.12
CA ASN A 235 23.00 -6.33 -12.56
C ASN A 235 22.34 -7.68 -12.91
N SER A 236 21.54 -8.22 -12.01
CA SER A 236 20.64 -9.34 -12.36
C SER A 236 19.73 -8.94 -13.51
N GLN A 237 19.44 -9.89 -14.39
CA GLN A 237 18.58 -9.61 -15.56
C GLN A 237 17.14 -9.33 -15.17
N ASN A 238 16.68 -9.81 -14.01
CA ASN A 238 15.39 -9.50 -13.41
C ASN A 238 15.57 -9.06 -11.96
N LEU A 239 15.27 -7.80 -11.68
CA LEU A 239 15.25 -7.26 -10.32
C LEU A 239 13.89 -7.52 -9.70
N VAL A 240 13.84 -8.20 -8.55
CA VAL A 240 12.58 -8.53 -7.86
C VAL A 240 12.48 -7.70 -6.59
N ILE A 241 11.44 -6.87 -6.50
CA ILE A 241 11.20 -5.96 -5.38
C ILE A 241 9.86 -6.31 -4.72
N TYR A 242 9.89 -6.40 -3.41
CA TYR A 242 8.75 -6.78 -2.58
C TYR A 242 8.26 -5.61 -1.75
N GLY A 243 6.94 -5.58 -1.51
CA GLY A 243 6.30 -4.62 -0.62
C GLY A 243 4.93 -5.10 -0.18
N HIS A 244 4.48 -4.68 1.00
CA HIS A 244 3.17 -5.04 1.52
C HIS A 244 2.02 -4.37 0.73
N ASP A 245 0.90 -5.10 0.63
CA ASP A 245 -0.41 -4.57 0.21
C ASP A 245 -1.09 -3.93 1.44
N MET A 246 -0.85 -2.64 1.63
CA MET A 246 -1.44 -1.90 2.75
C MET A 246 -2.81 -1.33 2.38
N LYS A 247 -3.79 -1.45 3.28
CA LYS A 247 -5.17 -0.99 3.06
C LYS A 247 -5.34 0.52 2.91
N ASP A 248 -4.32 1.28 3.28
CA ASP A 248 -4.24 2.74 3.13
C ASP A 248 -3.47 3.16 1.88
N ASP A 249 -3.28 2.23 0.94
CA ASP A 249 -2.57 2.37 -0.33
C ASP A 249 -1.06 2.61 -0.19
N SER A 250 -0.53 2.66 1.03
CA SER A 250 0.91 2.79 1.27
C SER A 250 1.68 1.52 0.88
N MET A 251 3.00 1.60 0.86
CA MET A 251 3.91 0.59 0.33
C MET A 251 3.53 0.21 -1.12
N PHE A 252 3.17 -1.05 -1.39
CA PHE A 252 2.69 -1.51 -2.69
C PHE A 252 1.17 -1.70 -2.75
N GLY A 253 0.40 -1.15 -1.77
CA GLY A 253 -1.06 -1.22 -1.78
C GLY A 253 -1.68 -0.61 -3.03
N SER A 254 -1.17 0.54 -3.50
CA SER A 254 -1.68 1.19 -4.71
C SER A 254 -1.38 0.43 -6.02
N LEU A 255 -0.48 -0.58 -6.03
CA LEU A 255 -0.34 -1.47 -7.20
C LEU A 255 -1.64 -2.21 -7.53
N GLY A 256 -2.53 -2.41 -6.54
CA GLY A 256 -3.86 -2.96 -6.76
C GLY A 256 -4.69 -2.23 -7.81
N TYR A 257 -4.47 -0.94 -7.99
CA TYR A 257 -5.20 -0.12 -8.97
C TYR A 257 -4.91 -0.49 -10.43
N TYR A 258 -3.76 -1.08 -10.75
CA TYR A 258 -3.49 -1.63 -12.08
C TYR A 258 -4.48 -2.73 -12.46
N LYS A 259 -4.96 -3.50 -11.49
CA LYS A 259 -5.98 -4.52 -11.69
C LYS A 259 -7.36 -3.93 -11.92
N ASP A 260 -7.67 -2.81 -11.29
CA ASP A 260 -9.03 -2.29 -11.18
C ASP A 260 -9.38 -1.27 -12.28
N SER A 261 -8.38 -0.71 -13.00
CA SER A 261 -8.62 0.35 -13.98
C SER A 261 -7.55 0.47 -15.07
N TYR A 262 -7.98 0.45 -16.33
CA TYR A 262 -7.10 0.84 -17.46
C TYR A 262 -6.56 2.26 -17.33
N GLY A 263 -7.38 3.17 -16.80
CA GLY A 263 -6.97 4.56 -16.59
C GLY A 263 -5.72 4.66 -15.75
N TYR A 264 -5.63 3.83 -14.71
CA TYR A 264 -4.46 3.86 -13.83
C TYR A 264 -3.17 3.46 -14.56
N TYR A 265 -3.21 2.40 -15.38
CA TYR A 265 -2.04 2.03 -16.19
C TYR A 265 -1.69 3.13 -17.20
N SER A 266 -2.68 3.70 -17.89
CA SER A 266 -2.45 4.75 -18.90
C SER A 266 -1.84 6.02 -18.30
N GLU A 267 -2.15 6.31 -17.04
CA GLU A 267 -1.60 7.46 -16.31
C GLU A 267 -0.22 7.15 -15.71
N HIS A 268 0.04 5.89 -15.34
CA HIS A 268 1.25 5.47 -14.61
C HIS A 268 1.97 4.27 -15.25
N PRO A 269 2.34 4.32 -16.55
CA PRO A 269 2.96 3.19 -17.24
C PRO A 269 4.46 3.02 -16.95
N ILE A 270 5.08 3.99 -16.23
CA ILE A 270 6.52 4.08 -16.00
C ILE A 270 6.84 3.92 -14.52
N ILE A 271 7.85 3.11 -14.23
CA ILE A 271 8.47 2.99 -12.91
C ILE A 271 9.87 3.60 -12.98
N GLU A 272 10.20 4.47 -12.07
CA GLU A 272 11.55 4.98 -11.87
C GLU A 272 12.21 4.19 -10.74
N LEU A 273 13.31 3.52 -11.05
CA LEU A 273 14.13 2.83 -10.06
C LEU A 273 15.53 3.42 -10.08
N SER A 274 15.89 4.08 -9.00
CA SER A 274 17.25 4.56 -8.79
C SER A 274 18.03 3.53 -8.00
N SER A 275 19.23 3.22 -8.43
CA SER A 275 20.25 2.69 -7.54
C SER A 275 20.82 3.83 -6.68
N ASN A 276 21.75 3.53 -5.79
CA ASN A 276 22.48 4.59 -5.07
C ASN A 276 23.33 5.48 -5.99
N TYR A 277 23.44 5.16 -7.28
CA TYR A 277 24.34 5.81 -8.25
C TYR A 277 23.62 6.36 -9.46
N GLU A 278 22.67 5.64 -10.07
CA GLU A 278 22.01 5.95 -11.33
C GLU A 278 20.49 5.84 -11.20
N THR A 279 19.75 6.54 -12.06
CA THR A 279 18.29 6.41 -12.19
C THR A 279 17.95 5.75 -13.51
N TYR A 280 17.08 4.78 -13.45
CA TYR A 280 16.57 4.03 -14.59
C TYR A 280 15.05 4.16 -14.68
N GLN A 281 14.54 4.20 -15.89
CA GLN A 281 13.11 4.14 -16.16
C GLN A 281 12.75 2.76 -16.71
N TYR A 282 11.64 2.24 -16.24
CA TYR A 282 11.11 0.94 -16.67
C TYR A 282 9.69 1.14 -17.16
N LYS A 283 9.35 0.61 -18.35
CA LYS A 283 7.98 0.57 -18.87
C LYS A 283 7.31 -0.74 -18.52
N ILE A 284 6.11 -0.63 -17.94
CA ILE A 284 5.31 -1.79 -17.53
C ILE A 284 4.78 -2.48 -18.79
N PHE A 285 5.04 -3.79 -18.91
CA PHE A 285 4.55 -4.60 -20.03
C PHE A 285 3.52 -5.65 -19.62
N ALA A 286 3.43 -6.01 -18.32
CA ALA A 286 2.43 -6.96 -17.82
C ALA A 286 2.14 -6.71 -16.33
N TYR A 287 0.91 -6.94 -15.92
CA TYR A 287 0.51 -7.08 -14.52
C TYR A 287 -0.54 -8.18 -14.41
N PHE A 288 -0.37 -9.04 -13.42
CA PHE A 288 -1.14 -10.28 -13.32
C PHE A 288 -1.14 -10.82 -11.88
N ILE A 289 -2.01 -11.81 -11.65
CA ILE A 289 -2.13 -12.49 -10.36
C ILE A 289 -1.70 -13.94 -10.49
N VAL A 290 -0.90 -14.40 -9.54
CA VAL A 290 -0.55 -15.82 -9.39
C VAL A 290 -0.95 -16.34 -8.02
N ASP A 291 -1.02 -17.64 -7.87
CA ASP A 291 -1.09 -18.35 -6.60
C ASP A 291 0.33 -18.70 -6.16
N ALA A 292 0.76 -18.18 -4.99
CA ALA A 292 2.10 -18.44 -4.46
C ALA A 292 2.31 -19.92 -4.04
N GLU A 293 1.22 -20.66 -3.86
CA GLU A 293 1.23 -22.08 -3.45
C GLU A 293 0.77 -23.01 -4.59
N ASP A 294 0.72 -22.52 -5.84
CA ASP A 294 0.31 -23.34 -6.99
C ASP A 294 1.34 -24.46 -7.26
N GLU A 295 0.88 -25.69 -7.28
CA GLU A 295 1.67 -26.88 -7.63
C GLU A 295 1.12 -27.58 -8.91
N THR A 296 0.26 -26.88 -9.65
CA THR A 296 -0.36 -27.38 -10.89
C THR A 296 0.39 -26.92 -12.14
N GLU A 297 -0.14 -27.24 -13.32
CA GLU A 297 0.37 -26.76 -14.61
C GLU A 297 0.25 -25.26 -14.82
N THR A 298 -0.55 -24.57 -14.00
CA THR A 298 -0.65 -23.11 -14.03
C THR A 298 0.40 -22.40 -13.18
N LYS A 299 1.26 -23.15 -12.49
CA LYS A 299 2.35 -22.60 -11.68
C LYS A 299 3.25 -21.67 -12.49
N PHE A 300 3.49 -20.48 -11.92
CA PHE A 300 4.44 -19.53 -12.47
C PHE A 300 5.25 -18.91 -11.34
N ASP A 301 6.37 -19.54 -11.04
CA ASP A 301 7.30 -19.13 -9.96
C ASP A 301 8.22 -18.00 -10.47
N CYS A 302 7.62 -16.85 -10.81
CA CYS A 302 8.29 -15.75 -11.48
C CYS A 302 9.28 -14.98 -10.58
N TRP A 303 9.12 -15.02 -9.27
CA TRP A 303 10.02 -14.33 -8.31
C TRP A 303 11.33 -15.07 -8.03
N ASN A 304 11.48 -16.30 -8.50
CA ASN A 304 12.70 -17.07 -8.37
C ASN A 304 13.61 -17.03 -9.60
N THR A 305 13.13 -16.43 -10.70
CA THR A 305 13.89 -16.28 -11.94
C THR A 305 14.56 -14.91 -11.98
N LEU A 306 15.83 -14.85 -11.62
CA LEU A 306 16.60 -13.61 -11.52
C LEU A 306 17.51 -13.38 -12.73
N ASP A 307 17.94 -14.46 -13.38
CA ASP A 307 18.81 -14.45 -14.56
C ASP A 307 18.33 -15.54 -15.55
N PHE A 308 18.64 -15.39 -16.81
CA PHE A 308 18.22 -16.30 -17.89
C PHE A 308 19.45 -16.94 -18.54
N GLU A 309 19.40 -18.25 -18.71
CA GLU A 309 20.50 -19.01 -19.33
C GLU A 309 20.62 -18.71 -20.83
N ASN A 310 19.50 -18.43 -21.49
CA ASN A 310 19.45 -18.21 -22.93
C ASN A 310 18.17 -17.46 -23.34
N GLU A 311 18.08 -17.14 -24.63
CA GLU A 311 16.98 -16.44 -25.26
C GLU A 311 15.64 -17.21 -25.15
N GLU A 312 15.66 -18.54 -25.28
CA GLU A 312 14.46 -19.39 -25.19
C GLU A 312 13.83 -19.28 -23.78
N GLN A 313 14.62 -19.43 -22.74
CA GLN A 313 14.16 -19.29 -21.36
C GLN A 313 13.63 -17.88 -21.07
N PHE A 314 14.28 -16.85 -21.59
CA PHE A 314 13.81 -15.47 -21.46
C PHE A 314 12.43 -15.29 -22.09
N TYR A 315 12.24 -15.71 -23.34
CA TYR A 315 10.94 -15.56 -24.00
C TYR A 315 9.87 -16.48 -23.41
N GLU A 316 10.22 -17.66 -22.93
CA GLU A 316 9.28 -18.49 -22.18
C GLU A 316 8.77 -17.72 -20.93
N TYR A 317 9.68 -17.10 -20.16
CA TYR A 317 9.35 -16.35 -18.97
C TYR A 317 8.44 -15.14 -19.27
N VAL A 318 8.84 -14.25 -20.19
CA VAL A 318 8.04 -13.03 -20.49
C VAL A 318 6.71 -13.37 -21.17
N ASN A 319 6.64 -14.44 -21.97
CA ASN A 319 5.41 -14.91 -22.56
C ASN A 319 4.47 -15.56 -21.53
N ASN A 320 5.01 -16.22 -20.51
CA ASN A 320 4.21 -16.68 -19.37
C ASN A 320 3.60 -15.51 -18.59
N ALA A 321 4.32 -14.41 -18.44
CA ALA A 321 3.76 -13.19 -17.86
C ALA A 321 2.66 -12.60 -18.75
N ARG A 322 2.90 -12.50 -20.07
CA ARG A 322 1.94 -11.95 -21.04
C ARG A 322 0.64 -12.76 -21.14
N LYS A 323 0.70 -14.10 -21.09
CA LYS A 323 -0.50 -14.97 -21.05
C LYS A 323 -1.37 -14.72 -19.82
N ARG A 324 -0.78 -14.28 -18.71
CA ARG A 324 -1.47 -13.99 -17.45
C ARG A 324 -1.84 -12.52 -17.29
N ALA A 325 -1.29 -11.65 -18.14
CA ALA A 325 -1.52 -10.22 -18.04
C ALA A 325 -3.01 -9.89 -18.11
N LEU A 326 -3.48 -9.03 -17.21
CA LEU A 326 -4.88 -8.60 -17.15
C LEU A 326 -5.24 -7.74 -18.35
N THR A 327 -4.26 -6.99 -18.85
CA THR A 327 -4.37 -6.23 -20.10
C THR A 327 -3.16 -6.50 -20.99
N LEU A 328 -3.31 -6.24 -22.27
CA LEU A 328 -2.23 -6.26 -23.25
C LEU A 328 -1.87 -4.82 -23.66
N ASN A 329 -0.59 -4.60 -23.92
CA ASN A 329 -0.05 -3.36 -24.48
C ASN A 329 0.98 -3.71 -25.56
N ASP A 330 1.54 -2.69 -26.20
CA ASP A 330 2.49 -2.86 -27.30
C ASP A 330 3.94 -2.58 -26.89
N VAL A 331 4.23 -2.61 -25.59
CA VAL A 331 5.62 -2.51 -25.07
C VAL A 331 6.43 -3.70 -25.60
N ASP A 332 7.43 -3.40 -26.41
CA ASP A 332 8.32 -4.40 -27.00
C ASP A 332 9.32 -4.92 -25.96
N VAL A 333 9.43 -6.23 -25.81
CA VAL A 333 10.35 -6.90 -24.87
C VAL A 333 11.27 -7.84 -25.63
N ARG A 334 12.59 -7.67 -25.47
CA ARG A 334 13.61 -8.43 -26.22
C ARG A 334 14.62 -9.07 -25.28
N TYR A 335 15.17 -10.19 -25.69
CA TYR A 335 16.27 -10.82 -24.98
C TYR A 335 17.45 -9.85 -24.82
N GLY A 336 17.93 -9.74 -23.59
CA GLY A 336 18.93 -8.76 -23.19
C GLY A 336 18.38 -7.50 -22.49
N ASP A 337 17.04 -7.28 -22.52
CA ASP A 337 16.43 -6.25 -21.69
C ASP A 337 16.56 -6.62 -20.21
N GLN A 338 16.85 -5.63 -19.36
CA GLN A 338 16.76 -5.80 -17.92
C GLN A 338 15.29 -5.69 -17.47
N LEU A 339 14.83 -6.68 -16.72
CA LEU A 339 13.47 -6.71 -16.18
C LEU A 339 13.42 -6.19 -14.75
N LEU A 340 12.26 -5.70 -14.38
CA LEU A 340 11.87 -5.31 -13.02
C LEU A 340 10.54 -5.99 -12.70
N THR A 341 10.50 -6.70 -11.59
CA THR A 341 9.32 -7.40 -11.08
C THR A 341 8.95 -6.85 -9.72
N LEU A 342 7.81 -6.18 -9.60
CA LEU A 342 7.25 -5.77 -8.31
C LEU A 342 6.26 -6.82 -7.84
N GLN A 343 6.34 -7.21 -6.57
CA GLN A 343 5.45 -8.19 -5.95
C GLN A 343 4.77 -7.61 -4.71
N THR A 344 3.46 -7.86 -4.61
CA THR A 344 2.69 -7.59 -3.40
C THR A 344 1.62 -8.67 -3.17
N CYS A 345 1.02 -8.70 -1.97
CA CYS A 345 -0.16 -9.54 -1.71
C CYS A 345 -1.38 -9.04 -2.51
N ASN A 346 -2.37 -9.89 -2.70
CA ASN A 346 -3.64 -9.51 -3.30
C ASN A 346 -4.80 -10.22 -2.59
N GLY A 347 -5.89 -9.51 -2.38
CA GLY A 347 -7.06 -10.01 -1.64
C GLY A 347 -8.02 -10.90 -2.45
N MET A 348 -7.65 -11.36 -3.66
CA MET A 348 -8.54 -12.22 -4.48
C MET A 348 -8.74 -13.60 -3.83
N PHE A 349 -7.67 -14.17 -3.27
CA PHE A 349 -7.66 -15.37 -2.43
C PHE A 349 -6.41 -15.32 -1.53
N ASP A 350 -6.34 -16.16 -0.49
CA ASP A 350 -5.33 -16.04 0.60
C ASP A 350 -3.88 -16.09 0.11
N THR A 351 -3.59 -16.94 -0.90
CA THR A 351 -2.24 -17.11 -1.47
C THR A 351 -1.97 -16.25 -2.70
N ALA A 352 -2.92 -15.36 -3.07
CA ALA A 352 -2.80 -14.51 -4.24
C ALA A 352 -1.65 -13.49 -4.09
N ARG A 353 -0.86 -13.36 -5.16
CA ARG A 353 0.16 -12.32 -5.30
C ARG A 353 -0.07 -11.57 -6.61
N LEU A 354 -0.05 -10.24 -6.50
CA LEU A 354 -0.06 -9.34 -7.66
C LEU A 354 1.38 -9.06 -8.07
N PHE A 355 1.63 -9.21 -9.35
CA PHE A 355 2.90 -8.86 -9.98
C PHE A 355 2.70 -7.73 -10.98
N VAL A 356 3.64 -6.78 -10.98
CA VAL A 356 3.79 -5.76 -12.01
C VAL A 356 5.17 -5.93 -12.61
N MET A 357 5.23 -6.30 -13.90
CA MET A 357 6.48 -6.51 -14.61
C MET A 357 6.75 -5.39 -15.60
N ALA A 358 7.97 -4.91 -15.56
CA ALA A 358 8.44 -3.86 -16.43
C ALA A 358 9.81 -4.22 -17.03
N ARG A 359 10.18 -3.57 -18.12
CA ARG A 359 11.52 -3.66 -18.68
C ARG A 359 12.18 -2.29 -18.74
N MET A 360 13.48 -2.24 -18.58
CA MET A 360 14.24 -0.99 -18.60
C MET A 360 14.09 -0.31 -19.98
N VAL A 361 13.89 0.99 -19.98
CA VAL A 361 13.89 1.83 -21.19
C VAL A 361 15.29 1.79 -21.79
N ARG A 362 15.38 1.45 -23.08
CA ARG A 362 16.67 1.36 -23.79
C ARG A 362 17.21 2.75 -24.08
N GLU A 363 18.51 2.87 -24.27
CA GLU A 363 19.14 4.15 -24.61
C GLU A 363 18.54 4.73 -25.90
N GLY A 364 18.09 6.00 -25.83
CA GLY A 364 17.48 6.70 -26.97
C GLY A 364 16.03 6.30 -27.29
N GLU A 365 15.42 5.42 -26.52
CA GLU A 365 14.02 5.04 -26.68
C GLU A 365 13.09 6.02 -25.97
N ASP A 366 11.92 6.30 -26.59
CA ASP A 366 10.85 7.03 -25.90
C ASP A 366 10.28 6.16 -24.75
N PRO A 367 10.32 6.64 -23.51
CA PRO A 367 9.78 5.89 -22.37
C PRO A 367 8.31 5.49 -22.53
N TYR A 368 7.53 6.23 -23.28
CA TYR A 368 6.09 5.98 -23.45
C TYR A 368 5.75 5.21 -24.72
N GLU A 369 6.70 4.89 -25.59
CA GLU A 369 6.45 4.09 -26.80
C GLU A 369 5.90 2.71 -26.42
N GLY A 370 4.73 2.35 -26.98
CA GLY A 370 4.04 1.07 -26.77
C GLY A 370 3.17 1.01 -25.50
N THR A 371 3.10 2.08 -24.70
CA THR A 371 2.30 2.09 -23.45
C THR A 371 0.88 2.62 -23.65
N ASP A 372 0.57 3.25 -24.77
CA ASP A 372 -0.68 3.96 -25.07
C ASP A 372 -1.78 3.08 -25.67
N ASN A 373 -1.44 1.92 -26.24
CA ASN A 373 -2.39 0.99 -26.85
C ASN A 373 -2.76 -0.16 -25.90
N VAL A 374 -3.57 0.17 -24.89
CA VAL A 374 -4.01 -0.79 -23.86
C VAL A 374 -5.32 -1.44 -24.26
N ARG A 375 -5.39 -2.77 -24.16
CA ARG A 375 -6.57 -3.57 -24.51
C ARG A 375 -6.79 -4.70 -23.51
N ASP A 376 -8.04 -5.17 -23.40
CA ASP A 376 -8.35 -6.35 -22.60
C ASP A 376 -7.57 -7.57 -23.07
N ASN A 377 -7.11 -8.39 -22.14
CA ASN A 377 -6.71 -9.76 -22.47
C ASN A 377 -7.94 -10.66 -22.32
N GLU A 378 -8.56 -11.02 -23.44
CA GLU A 378 -9.75 -11.87 -23.44
C GLU A 378 -9.44 -13.35 -23.11
N ASN A 379 -8.16 -13.75 -23.13
CA ASN A 379 -7.70 -15.13 -22.89
C ASN A 379 -6.67 -15.21 -21.76
N ILE A 380 -7.07 -14.83 -20.55
CA ILE A 380 -6.17 -14.80 -19.38
C ILE A 380 -5.96 -16.22 -18.85
N LEU A 381 -4.69 -16.63 -18.72
CA LEU A 381 -4.32 -17.82 -17.97
C LEU A 381 -4.28 -17.51 -16.46
N TRP A 382 -5.37 -17.76 -15.78
CA TRP A 382 -5.45 -17.63 -14.32
C TRP A 382 -4.81 -18.82 -13.60
N PRO A 383 -4.38 -18.67 -12.34
CA PRO A 383 -3.97 -19.80 -11.51
C PRO A 383 -5.15 -20.77 -11.28
N SER A 384 -4.86 -22.05 -11.12
CA SER A 384 -5.87 -23.12 -11.04
C SER A 384 -6.93 -22.89 -9.96
N ILE A 385 -6.53 -22.30 -8.83
CA ILE A 385 -7.43 -21.97 -7.72
C ILE A 385 -8.56 -21.01 -8.13
N TYR A 386 -8.32 -20.12 -9.09
CA TYR A 386 -9.33 -19.17 -9.60
C TYR A 386 -10.55 -19.90 -10.18
N TYR A 387 -10.32 -21.03 -10.84
CA TYR A 387 -11.37 -21.83 -11.50
C TYR A 387 -12.22 -22.62 -10.49
N ASN A 388 -11.90 -22.63 -9.21
CA ASN A 388 -12.80 -23.19 -8.17
C ASN A 388 -14.10 -22.39 -8.03
N TRP A 389 -14.11 -21.11 -8.44
CA TRP A 389 -15.25 -20.20 -8.30
C TRP A 389 -15.67 -19.55 -9.63
N ASN A 390 -14.87 -19.74 -10.69
CA ASN A 390 -15.08 -19.13 -11.99
C ASN A 390 -15.02 -20.21 -13.09
N GLU A 391 -15.67 -19.94 -14.23
CA GLU A 391 -15.56 -20.79 -15.41
C GLU A 391 -14.14 -20.68 -15.99
N ASN A 392 -13.61 -21.81 -16.45
CA ASN A 392 -12.35 -21.83 -17.18
C ASN A 392 -12.62 -21.51 -18.65
N ASN A 393 -12.39 -20.26 -19.03
CA ASN A 393 -12.53 -19.78 -20.40
C ASN A 393 -11.17 -19.66 -21.12
N TYR A 394 -10.07 -20.10 -20.50
CA TYR A 394 -8.77 -20.10 -21.14
C TYR A 394 -8.70 -21.12 -22.27
N ASP A 395 -8.38 -20.64 -23.46
CA ASP A 395 -8.17 -21.47 -24.65
C ASP A 395 -6.66 -21.53 -24.96
N PRO A 396 -5.99 -22.68 -24.74
CA PRO A 396 -4.56 -22.84 -25.03
C PRO A 396 -4.24 -22.78 -26.52
N ASP A 397 -5.23 -23.01 -27.40
CA ASP A 397 -5.08 -22.99 -28.84
C ASP A 397 -5.45 -21.65 -29.50
N ALA A 398 -5.87 -20.66 -28.68
CA ALA A 398 -6.16 -19.31 -29.17
C ALA A 398 -4.90 -18.65 -29.76
N ASP A 399 -5.10 -17.77 -30.73
CA ASP A 399 -4.02 -16.96 -31.28
C ASP A 399 -3.36 -16.13 -30.16
N PHE A 400 -2.06 -16.33 -29.98
CA PHE A 400 -1.26 -15.67 -28.95
C PHE A 400 -0.17 -14.82 -29.59
N GLU A 401 -0.27 -13.50 -29.41
CA GLU A 401 0.75 -12.55 -29.79
C GLU A 401 1.84 -12.48 -28.71
N GLY A 402 2.83 -13.37 -28.82
CA GLY A 402 3.95 -13.45 -27.88
C GLY A 402 5.15 -12.64 -28.29
N TYR A 403 6.10 -12.52 -27.36
CA TYR A 403 7.42 -11.93 -27.61
C TYR A 403 8.36 -12.96 -28.28
N PRO A 404 9.33 -12.53 -29.13
CA PRO A 404 9.39 -11.15 -29.66
C PRO A 404 8.21 -10.86 -30.60
N PHE A 405 7.75 -9.64 -30.64
CA PHE A 405 6.75 -9.26 -31.65
C PHE A 405 7.31 -9.47 -33.04
N ALA A 406 6.45 -9.91 -33.97
CA ALA A 406 6.82 -10.05 -35.38
C ALA A 406 7.35 -8.70 -35.89
N SER A 407 8.53 -8.71 -36.51
CA SER A 407 9.08 -7.50 -37.13
C SER A 407 8.14 -7.10 -38.29
N ASN A 408 7.52 -5.93 -38.19
CA ASN A 408 6.75 -5.29 -39.25
C ASN A 408 7.65 -4.88 -40.40
#